data_b3eb6755e3846659f1bad8f527bbcff1
#
_entry.id   b3eb6755e3846659f1bad8f527bbcff1
#
_cell.length_a   1.000
_cell.length_b   1.000
_cell.length_c   1.000
_cell.angle_alpha   90.00
_cell.angle_beta   90.00
_cell.angle_gamma   90.00
#
_symmetry.space_group_name_H-M   'P 1'
#
loop_
_entity.id
_entity.type
_entity.pdbx_description
1 polymer ?
#
loop_
_entity_poly.entity_id
_entity_poly.type
_entity_poly.pdbx_seq_one_letter_code
_entity_poly.pdbx_strand_id
1 'polypeptide(L)'
;FYTVLGVPAGHEEIANTNQVWLLKEIMNLIGLIGLFMLIYPLACAFMKLPFFSELAAAETPRKLPGFTGSKDKLIYWLQWILYAAIPPLLLFPVEYKWIGAGSGAPSTYNDFFGQPNTNELVVWSLCITALSLIVYILMFKFYYAKRGRTLDDIGVRISAKRFFKSLLLSALVVAILYYIVFLADFLFKVDFRIWVIAVKTFEPMHLVLALTYVIGFAVFYIGNSLFTNSNRIEGWAEWKVLLVSCIGNILGISIIIAFQYI
;
A
#
# COMPACT_ATOMS: atom_id res chain seq x y z
N PHE A 1 35.69 -8.05 -14.61
CA PHE A 1 34.88 -7.20 -13.70
C PHE A 1 35.81 -6.43 -12.74
N TYR A 2 36.70 -7.13 -12.02
CA TYR A 2 37.62 -6.51 -11.06
C TYR A 2 38.64 -5.56 -11.73
N THR A 3 39.13 -5.89 -12.90
CA THR A 3 40.04 -5.02 -13.66
C THR A 3 39.36 -3.75 -14.17
N VAL A 4 38.07 -3.79 -14.50
CA VAL A 4 37.28 -2.63 -14.94
C VAL A 4 36.97 -1.68 -13.78
N LEU A 5 36.78 -2.20 -12.57
CA LEU A 5 36.47 -1.40 -11.39
C LEU A 5 37.71 -0.92 -10.62
N GLY A 6 38.91 -1.23 -11.09
CA GLY A 6 40.16 -0.78 -10.46
C GLY A 6 40.36 -1.35 -9.05
N VAL A 7 39.92 -2.57 -8.78
CA VAL A 7 40.15 -3.23 -7.49
C VAL A 7 41.65 -3.43 -7.30
N PRO A 8 42.25 -3.07 -6.12
CA PRO A 8 43.68 -3.16 -5.90
C PRO A 8 44.23 -4.59 -6.13
N ALA A 9 45.40 -4.68 -6.74
CA ALA A 9 46.10 -5.95 -6.88
C ALA A 9 46.38 -6.56 -5.49
N GLY A 10 46.00 -7.84 -5.29
CA GLY A 10 46.17 -8.54 -4.03
C GLY A 10 44.87 -8.91 -3.29
N HIS A 11 43.71 -8.55 -3.81
CA HIS A 11 42.46 -9.12 -3.33
C HIS A 11 42.34 -10.58 -3.78
N GLU A 12 42.20 -11.49 -2.81
CA GLU A 12 41.84 -12.87 -3.11
C GLU A 12 40.42 -12.90 -3.72
N GLU A 13 40.28 -13.55 -4.87
CA GLU A 13 38.99 -13.78 -5.49
C GLU A 13 38.12 -14.66 -4.56
N ILE A 14 36.99 -14.16 -4.17
CA ILE A 14 36.00 -14.93 -3.41
C ILE A 14 35.44 -16.01 -4.35
N ALA A 15 35.51 -17.29 -3.94
CA ALA A 15 34.99 -18.39 -4.72
C ALA A 15 33.51 -18.15 -5.06
N ASN A 16 33.08 -18.46 -6.28
CA ASN A 16 31.68 -18.29 -6.76
C ASN A 16 30.65 -19.02 -5.89
N THR A 17 31.09 -19.99 -5.11
CA THR A 17 30.26 -20.72 -4.13
C THR A 17 30.05 -19.95 -2.81
N ASN A 18 30.87 -18.93 -2.53
CA ASN A 18 30.78 -18.14 -1.32
C ASN A 18 29.78 -16.98 -1.52
N GLN A 19 28.49 -17.29 -1.36
CA GLN A 19 27.39 -16.34 -1.58
C GLN A 19 27.03 -15.60 -0.30
N VAL A 20 27.94 -14.78 0.22
CA VAL A 20 27.73 -13.94 1.42
C VAL A 20 26.64 -12.88 1.21
N TRP A 21 26.30 -12.56 -0.03
CA TRP A 21 25.29 -11.56 -0.37
C TRP A 21 23.88 -11.90 0.20
N LEU A 22 23.55 -13.20 0.35
CA LEU A 22 22.25 -13.63 0.89
C LEU A 22 22.04 -13.13 2.31
N LEU A 23 23.08 -13.15 3.16
CA LEU A 23 22.99 -12.63 4.52
C LEU A 23 22.68 -11.13 4.53
N LYS A 24 23.32 -10.36 3.64
CA LYS A 24 23.05 -8.93 3.48
C LYS A 24 21.59 -8.69 3.05
N GLU A 25 21.07 -9.47 2.09
CA GLU A 25 19.67 -9.34 1.64
C GLU A 25 18.66 -9.66 2.77
N ILE A 26 18.95 -10.70 3.58
CA ILE A 26 18.11 -11.05 4.73
C ILE A 26 18.11 -9.91 5.77
N MET A 27 19.26 -9.34 6.09
CA MET A 27 19.36 -8.23 7.05
C MET A 27 18.68 -6.97 6.52
N ASN A 28 18.82 -6.67 5.24
CA ASN A 28 18.11 -5.55 4.60
C ASN A 28 16.59 -5.76 4.61
N LEU A 29 16.11 -6.98 4.38
CA LEU A 29 14.68 -7.30 4.48
C LEU A 29 14.16 -7.10 5.91
N ILE A 30 14.90 -7.57 6.92
CA ILE A 30 14.53 -7.36 8.33
C ILE A 30 14.45 -5.86 8.64
N GLY A 31 15.44 -5.08 8.18
CA GLY A 31 15.45 -3.63 8.32
C GLY A 31 14.24 -2.97 7.64
N LEU A 32 13.90 -3.39 6.43
CA LEU A 32 12.76 -2.90 5.66
C LEU A 32 11.43 -3.20 6.38
N ILE A 33 11.26 -4.42 6.87
CA ILE A 33 10.09 -4.81 7.67
C ILE A 33 10.00 -3.94 8.93
N GLY A 34 11.11 -3.77 9.66
CA GLY A 34 11.18 -2.93 10.85
C GLY A 34 10.80 -1.47 10.57
N LEU A 35 11.26 -0.92 9.45
CA LEU A 35 10.93 0.44 9.00
C LEU A 35 9.41 0.61 8.81
N PHE A 36 8.75 -0.32 8.13
CA PHE A 36 7.30 -0.27 7.94
C PHE A 36 6.52 -0.52 9.24
N MET A 37 7.00 -1.44 10.09
CA MET A 37 6.38 -1.69 11.40
C MET A 37 6.43 -0.48 12.32
N LEU A 38 7.39 0.43 12.15
CA LEU A 38 7.54 1.64 12.96
C LEU A 38 6.44 2.68 12.70
N ILE A 39 5.72 2.62 11.57
CA ILE A 39 4.63 3.55 11.21
C ILE A 39 3.58 3.61 12.33
N TYR A 40 3.10 2.46 12.77
CA TYR A 40 2.02 2.40 13.75
C TYR A 40 2.42 2.94 15.13
N PRO A 41 3.52 2.50 15.77
CA PRO A 41 3.92 3.04 17.06
C PRO A 41 4.27 4.53 17.00
N LEU A 42 4.84 5.04 15.92
CA LEU A 42 5.06 6.48 15.75
C LEU A 42 3.74 7.25 15.70
N ALA A 43 2.78 6.80 14.91
CA ALA A 43 1.46 7.41 14.87
C ALA A 43 0.79 7.41 16.25
N CYS A 44 0.85 6.28 16.97
CA CYS A 44 0.33 6.17 18.33
C CYS A 44 1.06 7.11 19.32
N ALA A 45 2.37 7.28 19.18
CA ALA A 45 3.15 8.20 20.02
C ALA A 45 2.72 9.65 19.80
N PHE A 46 2.57 10.06 18.53
CA PHE A 46 2.07 11.39 18.20
C PHE A 46 0.64 11.64 18.67
N MET A 47 -0.25 10.65 18.57
CA MET A 47 -1.63 10.77 19.04
C MET A 47 -1.76 10.95 20.55
N LYS A 48 -0.71 10.67 21.34
CA LYS A 48 -0.63 11.02 22.78
C LYS A 48 -0.40 12.51 23.03
N LEU A 49 0.08 13.25 22.04
CA LEU A 49 0.27 14.69 22.16
C LEU A 49 -1.10 15.40 22.13
N PRO A 50 -1.29 16.47 22.95
CA PRO A 50 -2.58 17.18 23.03
C PRO A 50 -3.12 17.65 21.68
N PHE A 51 -2.23 18.06 20.78
CA PHE A 51 -2.61 18.52 19.45
C PHE A 51 -3.24 17.43 18.58
N PHE A 52 -2.76 16.19 18.67
CA PHE A 52 -3.23 15.06 17.86
C PHE A 52 -4.21 14.13 18.61
N SER A 53 -4.41 14.32 19.93
CA SER A 53 -5.27 13.47 20.76
C SER A 53 -6.71 13.38 20.25
N GLU A 54 -7.20 14.43 19.60
CA GLU A 54 -8.51 14.46 18.95
C GLU A 54 -8.66 13.41 17.81
N LEU A 55 -7.55 12.98 17.22
CA LEU A 55 -7.56 11.92 16.20
C LEU A 55 -7.76 10.52 16.84
N ALA A 56 -7.21 10.31 18.02
CA ALA A 56 -7.35 9.04 18.75
C ALA A 56 -8.76 8.88 19.38
N ALA A 57 -9.40 9.97 19.72
CA ALA A 57 -10.72 9.98 20.37
C ALA A 57 -11.88 9.76 19.39
N ALA A 58 -11.61 9.54 18.10
CA ALA A 58 -12.67 9.18 17.15
C ALA A 58 -13.25 7.82 17.54
N GLU A 59 -14.57 7.76 17.66
CA GLU A 59 -15.27 6.50 17.86
C GLU A 59 -14.84 5.50 16.79
N THR A 60 -14.51 4.29 17.21
CA THR A 60 -14.20 3.22 16.26
C THR A 60 -15.43 2.99 15.38
N PRO A 61 -15.27 2.88 14.06
CA PRO A 61 -16.39 2.60 13.17
C PRO A 61 -17.15 1.38 13.68
N ARG A 62 -18.48 1.49 13.74
CA ARG A 62 -19.35 0.41 14.23
C ARG A 62 -19.08 -0.84 13.38
N LYS A 63 -18.73 -1.93 14.03
CA LYS A 63 -18.48 -3.21 13.36
C LYS A 63 -19.79 -3.74 12.76
N LEU A 64 -19.68 -4.54 11.70
CA LEU A 64 -20.82 -5.29 11.17
C LEU A 64 -21.32 -6.27 12.23
N PRO A 65 -22.64 -6.41 12.40
CA PRO A 65 -23.18 -7.46 13.27
C PRO A 65 -22.75 -8.83 12.77
N GLY A 66 -22.59 -9.77 13.68
CA GLY A 66 -22.27 -11.15 13.33
C GLY A 66 -23.26 -11.75 12.32
N PHE A 67 -22.84 -12.76 11.60
CA PHE A 67 -23.68 -13.40 10.59
C PHE A 67 -24.92 -14.04 11.22
N THR A 68 -26.09 -13.67 10.73
CA THR A 68 -27.38 -14.24 11.19
C THR A 68 -27.79 -15.46 10.35
N GLY A 69 -27.14 -15.72 9.22
CA GLY A 69 -27.48 -16.85 8.36
C GLY A 69 -26.47 -17.10 7.24
N SER A 70 -26.70 -18.18 6.48
CA SER A 70 -25.83 -18.59 5.37
C SER A 70 -25.81 -17.54 4.24
N LYS A 71 -26.90 -16.85 4.00
CA LYS A 71 -26.97 -15.77 3.00
C LYS A 71 -26.04 -14.61 3.35
N ASP A 72 -25.93 -14.27 4.62
CA ASP A 72 -25.05 -13.19 5.09
C ASP A 72 -23.58 -13.54 4.87
N LYS A 73 -23.21 -14.78 5.21
CA LYS A 73 -21.87 -15.30 4.95
C LYS A 73 -21.53 -15.28 3.47
N LEU A 74 -22.47 -15.74 2.63
CA LEU A 74 -22.28 -15.77 1.18
C LEU A 74 -22.04 -14.37 0.61
N ILE A 75 -22.88 -13.40 0.98
CA ILE A 75 -22.78 -12.02 0.51
C ILE A 75 -21.44 -11.40 0.96
N TYR A 76 -21.05 -11.59 2.20
CA TYR A 76 -19.77 -11.11 2.73
C TYR A 76 -18.56 -11.68 1.98
N TRP A 77 -18.53 -13.01 1.78
CA TRP A 77 -17.43 -13.65 1.08
C TRP A 77 -17.42 -13.33 -0.42
N LEU A 78 -18.59 -13.22 -1.05
CA LEU A 78 -18.70 -12.81 -2.43
C LEU A 78 -18.09 -11.42 -2.66
N GLN A 79 -18.34 -10.48 -1.74
CA GLN A 79 -17.73 -9.16 -1.78
C GLN A 79 -16.21 -9.22 -1.74
N TRP A 80 -15.63 -10.03 -0.86
CA TRP A 80 -14.17 -10.21 -0.77
C TRP A 80 -13.59 -10.90 -2.01
N ILE A 81 -14.29 -11.86 -2.58
CA ILE A 81 -13.91 -12.50 -3.84
C ILE A 81 -13.91 -11.46 -4.98
N LEU A 82 -14.91 -10.60 -5.04
CA LEU A 82 -14.95 -9.52 -6.03
C LEU A 82 -13.77 -8.56 -5.86
N TYR A 83 -13.47 -8.14 -4.64
CA TYR A 83 -12.32 -7.27 -4.38
C TYR A 83 -10.98 -7.94 -4.75
N ALA A 84 -10.83 -9.22 -4.53
CA ALA A 84 -9.63 -9.96 -4.93
C ALA A 84 -9.53 -10.16 -6.45
N ALA A 85 -10.67 -10.26 -7.15
CA ALA A 85 -10.72 -10.46 -8.60
C ALA A 85 -10.51 -9.18 -9.41
N ILE A 86 -10.94 -8.01 -8.89
CA ILE A 86 -10.84 -6.72 -9.59
C ILE A 86 -9.39 -6.39 -10.02
N PRO A 87 -8.37 -6.45 -9.15
CA PRO A 87 -7.01 -6.10 -9.52
C PRO A 87 -6.46 -6.89 -10.72
N PRO A 88 -6.48 -8.24 -10.73
CA PRO A 88 -5.94 -8.99 -11.85
C PRO A 88 -6.75 -8.83 -13.12
N LEU A 89 -8.07 -8.68 -13.04
CA LEU A 89 -8.92 -8.44 -14.22
C LEU A 89 -8.66 -7.09 -14.88
N LEU A 90 -8.28 -6.08 -14.11
CA LEU A 90 -7.96 -4.76 -14.62
C LEU A 90 -6.52 -4.62 -15.12
N LEU A 91 -5.60 -5.45 -14.65
CA LEU A 91 -4.21 -5.32 -15.04
C LEU A 91 -4.05 -5.44 -16.55
N PHE A 92 -4.60 -6.50 -17.13
CA PHE A 92 -4.45 -6.76 -18.57
C PHE A 92 -4.96 -5.61 -19.46
N PRO A 93 -6.20 -5.09 -19.31
CA PRO A 93 -6.65 -3.98 -20.11
C PRO A 93 -5.87 -2.68 -19.85
N VAL A 94 -5.43 -2.43 -18.61
CA VAL A 94 -4.63 -1.25 -18.30
C VAL A 94 -3.25 -1.36 -18.94
N GLU A 95 -2.53 -2.44 -18.73
CA GLU A 95 -1.17 -2.65 -19.22
C GLU A 95 -1.08 -2.75 -20.75
N TYR A 96 -1.98 -3.50 -21.40
CA TYR A 96 -1.85 -3.82 -22.82
C TYR A 96 -2.74 -3.00 -23.75
N LYS A 97 -3.79 -2.37 -23.25
CA LYS A 97 -4.73 -1.65 -24.12
C LYS A 97 -4.79 -0.14 -23.86
N TRP A 98 -4.66 0.27 -22.61
CA TRP A 98 -4.93 1.67 -22.28
C TRP A 98 -3.67 2.48 -22.04
N ILE A 99 -2.72 2.00 -21.31
CA ILE A 99 -1.63 2.84 -20.78
C ILE A 99 -0.26 2.13 -20.73
N GLY A 100 -0.20 0.84 -20.97
CA GLY A 100 0.99 0.05 -20.69
C GLY A 100 2.23 0.41 -21.50
N ALA A 101 3.39 0.18 -20.91
CA ALA A 101 4.69 0.32 -21.55
C ALA A 101 5.01 -0.82 -22.53
N GLY A 102 4.18 -1.86 -22.57
CA GLY A 102 4.32 -3.03 -23.44
C GLY A 102 3.51 -2.91 -24.72
N SER A 103 4.08 -3.33 -25.83
CA SER A 103 3.47 -3.65 -27.13
C SER A 103 2.25 -2.82 -27.56
N GLY A 104 2.45 -1.56 -27.96
CA GLY A 104 1.50 -0.82 -28.81
C GLY A 104 0.46 0.04 -28.11
N ALA A 105 0.43 0.09 -26.80
CA ALA A 105 -0.36 1.08 -26.07
C ALA A 105 0.26 2.49 -26.25
N PRO A 106 -0.55 3.55 -26.30
CA PRO A 106 -0.02 4.92 -26.41
C PRO A 106 0.85 5.23 -25.20
N SER A 107 2.05 5.74 -25.44
CA SER A 107 2.94 6.19 -24.37
C SER A 107 2.26 7.26 -23.55
N THR A 108 2.18 7.05 -22.25
CA THR A 108 1.66 8.04 -21.27
C THR A 108 2.75 8.96 -20.74
N TYR A 109 3.96 8.85 -21.31
CA TYR A 109 5.06 9.70 -20.93
C TYR A 109 4.78 11.15 -21.36
N ASN A 110 4.90 12.07 -20.42
CA ASN A 110 4.92 13.51 -20.65
C ASN A 110 5.77 14.19 -19.58
N ASP A 111 6.06 15.49 -19.74
CA ASP A 111 6.94 16.24 -18.84
C ASP A 111 6.46 16.26 -17.39
N PHE A 112 5.15 16.12 -17.16
CA PHE A 112 4.56 16.09 -15.81
C PHE A 112 4.51 14.66 -15.24
N PHE A 113 4.15 13.67 -16.04
CA PHE A 113 4.10 12.26 -15.69
C PHE A 113 5.28 11.50 -16.32
N GLY A 114 6.47 11.76 -15.80
CA GLY A 114 7.74 11.30 -16.38
C GLY A 114 8.10 9.84 -16.14
N GLN A 115 7.23 9.04 -15.49
CA GLN A 115 7.51 7.65 -15.15
C GLN A 115 6.44 6.70 -15.72
N PRO A 116 6.66 6.10 -16.89
CA PRO A 116 5.66 5.24 -17.57
C PRO A 116 5.10 4.14 -16.68
N ASN A 117 5.97 3.38 -15.99
CA ASN A 117 5.54 2.29 -15.09
C ASN A 117 4.71 2.80 -13.89
N THR A 118 5.06 3.97 -13.36
CA THR A 118 4.29 4.57 -12.26
C THR A 118 2.95 5.11 -12.75
N ASN A 119 2.88 5.64 -13.97
CA ASN A 119 1.63 6.06 -14.61
C ASN A 119 0.65 4.90 -14.71
N GLU A 120 1.14 3.75 -15.19
CA GLU A 120 0.37 2.52 -15.27
C GLU A 120 -0.16 2.08 -13.91
N LEU A 121 0.72 2.01 -12.90
CA LEU A 121 0.34 1.63 -11.54
C LEU A 121 -0.70 2.57 -10.92
N VAL A 122 -0.57 3.89 -11.13
CA VAL A 122 -1.55 4.86 -10.62
C VAL A 122 -2.91 4.69 -11.29
N VAL A 123 -2.95 4.57 -12.62
CA VAL A 123 -4.21 4.39 -13.34
C VAL A 123 -4.87 3.07 -12.96
N TRP A 124 -4.09 1.99 -12.91
CA TRP A 124 -4.57 0.69 -12.42
C TRP A 124 -5.14 0.79 -11.00
N SER A 125 -4.44 1.44 -10.08
CA SER A 125 -4.88 1.66 -8.70
C SER A 125 -6.17 2.49 -8.62
N LEU A 126 -6.31 3.53 -9.44
CA LEU A 126 -7.52 4.34 -9.51
C LEU A 126 -8.71 3.56 -10.08
N CYS A 127 -8.48 2.73 -11.10
CA CYS A 127 -9.51 1.85 -11.65
C CYS A 127 -9.97 0.80 -10.63
N ILE A 128 -9.03 0.19 -9.89
CA ILE A 128 -9.35 -0.72 -8.78
C ILE A 128 -10.23 0.00 -7.75
N THR A 129 -9.82 1.19 -7.33
CA THR A 129 -10.58 1.96 -6.34
C THR A 129 -11.97 2.30 -6.82
N ALA A 130 -12.11 2.77 -8.06
CA ALA A 130 -13.40 3.11 -8.66
C ALA A 130 -14.36 1.90 -8.70
N LEU A 131 -13.89 0.75 -9.21
CA LEU A 131 -14.72 -0.45 -9.26
C LEU A 131 -15.04 -0.99 -7.86
N SER A 132 -14.07 -1.01 -6.96
CA SER A 132 -14.31 -1.43 -5.58
C SER A 132 -15.29 -0.52 -4.85
N LEU A 133 -15.24 0.80 -5.10
CA LEU A 133 -16.23 1.75 -4.59
C LEU A 133 -17.62 1.48 -5.16
N ILE A 134 -17.75 1.19 -6.44
CA ILE A 134 -19.04 0.82 -7.05
C ILE A 134 -19.61 -0.42 -6.37
N VAL A 135 -18.80 -1.48 -6.23
CA VAL A 135 -19.22 -2.70 -5.52
C VAL A 135 -19.65 -2.37 -4.09
N TYR A 136 -18.86 -1.55 -3.39
CA TYR A 136 -19.16 -1.16 -2.03
C TYR A 136 -20.47 -0.34 -1.91
N ILE A 137 -20.69 0.64 -2.79
CA ILE A 137 -21.90 1.47 -2.83
C ILE A 137 -23.14 0.60 -3.08
N LEU A 138 -23.05 -0.34 -4.03
CA LEU A 138 -24.12 -1.28 -4.32
C LEU A 138 -24.42 -2.15 -3.09
N MET A 139 -23.39 -2.72 -2.47
CA MET A 139 -23.54 -3.52 -1.25
C MET A 139 -24.09 -2.70 -0.08
N PHE A 140 -23.63 -1.45 0.07
CA PHE A 140 -24.16 -0.56 1.09
C PHE A 140 -25.65 -0.29 0.86
N LYS A 141 -26.04 0.13 -0.35
CA LYS A 141 -27.44 0.48 -0.67
C LYS A 141 -28.39 -0.72 -0.56
N PHE A 142 -28.00 -1.87 -1.09
CA PHE A 142 -28.91 -3.01 -1.21
C PHE A 142 -28.90 -3.94 0.02
N TYR A 143 -27.82 -3.92 0.78
CA TYR A 143 -27.63 -4.85 1.89
C TYR A 143 -27.40 -4.17 3.24
N TYR A 144 -26.36 -3.35 3.39
CA TYR A 144 -25.96 -2.81 4.69
C TYR A 144 -26.93 -1.73 5.21
N ALA A 145 -27.39 -0.79 4.38
CA ALA A 145 -28.33 0.26 4.78
C ALA A 145 -29.66 -0.32 5.25
N LYS A 146 -30.14 -1.40 4.65
CA LYS A 146 -31.35 -2.10 5.07
C LYS A 146 -31.24 -2.75 6.46
N ARG A 147 -30.02 -2.91 6.96
CA ARG A 147 -29.70 -3.44 8.29
C ARG A 147 -29.33 -2.34 9.28
N GLY A 148 -29.68 -1.11 8.99
CA GLY A 148 -29.52 0.03 9.87
C GLY A 148 -28.12 0.61 9.92
N ARG A 149 -27.24 0.29 8.93
CA ARG A 149 -25.90 0.87 8.86
C ARG A 149 -25.94 2.24 8.20
N THR A 150 -25.29 3.22 8.82
CA THR A 150 -25.22 4.60 8.35
C THR A 150 -23.85 4.92 7.76
N LEU A 151 -23.74 6.03 7.03
CA LEU A 151 -22.46 6.52 6.52
C LEU A 151 -21.51 6.97 7.65
N ASP A 152 -22.06 7.36 8.79
CA ASP A 152 -21.26 7.72 9.96
C ASP A 152 -20.60 6.48 10.59
N ASP A 153 -21.28 5.34 10.58
CA ASP A 153 -20.73 4.05 11.05
C ASP A 153 -19.49 3.58 10.23
N ILE A 154 -19.33 4.11 9.02
CA ILE A 154 -18.23 3.75 8.12
C ILE A 154 -17.03 4.71 8.27
N GLY A 155 -17.23 5.83 8.96
CA GLY A 155 -16.19 6.85 9.14
C GLY A 155 -15.92 7.70 7.90
N VAL A 156 -16.89 7.78 6.96
CA VAL A 156 -16.74 8.61 5.74
C VAL A 156 -16.80 10.10 6.07
N ARG A 157 -17.55 10.47 7.10
CA ARG A 157 -17.66 11.87 7.53
C ARG A 157 -16.47 12.25 8.40
N ILE A 158 -15.54 13.00 7.83
CA ILE A 158 -14.43 13.59 8.54
C ILE A 158 -14.54 15.12 8.51
N SER A 159 -14.33 15.78 9.65
CA SER A 159 -14.25 17.25 9.66
C SER A 159 -12.97 17.73 9.00
N ALA A 160 -13.01 18.91 8.37
CA ALA A 160 -11.82 19.51 7.75
C ALA A 160 -10.64 19.60 8.75
N LYS A 161 -10.92 19.97 10.00
CA LYS A 161 -9.91 20.05 11.05
C LYS A 161 -9.21 18.69 11.29
N ARG A 162 -9.98 17.59 11.39
CA ARG A 162 -9.41 16.24 11.56
C ARG A 162 -8.65 15.81 10.30
N PHE A 163 -9.15 16.13 9.12
CA PHE A 163 -8.47 15.85 7.87
C PHE A 163 -7.07 16.49 7.82
N PHE A 164 -6.96 17.79 8.08
CA PHE A 164 -5.66 18.46 8.08
C PHE A 164 -4.72 17.98 9.20
N LYS A 165 -5.25 17.67 10.39
CA LYS A 165 -4.45 17.04 11.45
C LYS A 165 -3.93 15.67 11.05
N SER A 166 -4.75 14.84 10.39
CA SER A 166 -4.34 13.53 9.89
C SER A 166 -3.27 13.65 8.81
N LEU A 167 -3.43 14.62 7.91
CA LEU A 167 -2.45 14.90 6.86
C LEU A 167 -1.10 15.32 7.47
N LEU A 168 -1.12 16.23 8.45
CA LEU A 168 0.10 16.65 9.15
C LEU A 168 0.75 15.50 9.92
N LEU A 169 -0.05 14.68 10.62
CA LEU A 169 0.45 13.48 11.31
C LEU A 169 1.14 12.53 10.34
N SER A 170 0.50 12.26 9.20
CA SER A 170 1.07 11.40 8.16
C SER A 170 2.38 11.97 7.62
N ALA A 171 2.42 13.27 7.35
CA ALA A 171 3.64 13.94 6.88
C ALA A 171 4.78 13.84 7.90
N LEU A 172 4.49 14.03 9.20
CA LEU A 172 5.49 13.89 10.27
C LEU A 172 6.02 12.46 10.39
N VAL A 173 5.13 11.47 10.35
CA VAL A 173 5.54 10.04 10.39
C VAL A 173 6.44 9.72 9.19
N VAL A 174 6.05 10.10 7.98
CA VAL A 174 6.84 9.90 6.77
C VAL A 174 8.19 10.62 6.85
N ALA A 175 8.21 11.85 7.36
CA ALA A 175 9.46 12.61 7.54
C ALA A 175 10.43 11.91 8.49
N ILE A 176 9.94 11.33 9.60
CA ILE A 176 10.79 10.58 10.54
C ILE A 176 11.31 9.30 9.89
N LEU A 177 10.45 8.54 9.19
CA LEU A 177 10.89 7.33 8.48
C LEU A 177 11.93 7.66 7.42
N TYR A 178 11.72 8.72 6.67
CA TYR A 178 12.69 9.21 5.69
C TYR A 178 14.02 9.62 6.35
N TYR A 179 13.95 10.29 7.50
CA TYR A 179 15.16 10.65 8.27
C TYR A 179 15.92 9.42 8.76
N ILE A 180 15.24 8.34 9.14
CA ILE A 180 15.88 7.06 9.48
C ILE A 180 16.60 6.47 8.27
N VAL A 181 15.95 6.48 7.10
CA VAL A 181 16.58 6.03 5.83
C VAL A 181 17.82 6.88 5.52
N PHE A 182 17.71 8.20 5.66
CA PHE A 182 18.83 9.11 5.47
C PHE A 182 19.99 8.82 6.45
N LEU A 183 19.71 8.63 7.72
CA LEU A 183 20.73 8.29 8.70
C LEU A 183 21.41 6.96 8.43
N ALA A 184 20.66 5.95 8.02
CA ALA A 184 21.19 4.64 7.66
C ALA A 184 22.16 4.75 6.47
N ASP A 185 21.78 5.50 5.43
CA ASP A 185 22.66 5.74 4.29
C ASP A 185 23.89 6.59 4.68
N PHE A 186 23.67 7.66 5.45
CA PHE A 186 24.76 8.57 5.84
C PHE A 186 25.81 7.89 6.73
N LEU A 187 25.37 7.15 7.77
CA LEU A 187 26.27 6.54 8.75
C LEU A 187 26.87 5.21 8.29
N PHE A 188 26.05 4.38 7.64
CA PHE A 188 26.42 2.99 7.35
C PHE A 188 26.54 2.68 5.86
N LYS A 189 26.18 3.62 4.98
CA LYS A 189 26.12 3.40 3.53
C LYS A 189 25.28 2.18 3.16
N VAL A 190 24.14 2.03 3.87
CA VAL A 190 23.19 0.92 3.70
C VAL A 190 21.85 1.48 3.25
N ASP A 191 21.26 0.85 2.26
CA ASP A 191 19.89 1.09 1.85
C ASP A 191 18.96 -0.03 2.35
N PHE A 192 17.69 0.31 2.60
CA PHE A 192 16.67 -0.67 2.93
C PHE A 192 16.14 -1.28 1.63
N ARG A 193 16.69 -2.43 1.25
CA ARG A 193 16.30 -3.08 0.00
C ARG A 193 16.01 -4.56 0.21
N ILE A 194 15.14 -5.08 -0.66
CA ILE A 194 15.05 -6.49 -0.94
C ILE A 194 15.10 -6.65 -2.46
N TRP A 195 16.14 -7.31 -2.94
CA TRP A 195 16.41 -7.53 -4.36
C TRP A 195 16.33 -6.22 -5.17
N VAL A 196 15.29 -6.05 -5.99
CA VAL A 196 15.09 -4.86 -6.84
C VAL A 196 14.32 -3.73 -6.16
N ILE A 197 13.61 -4.01 -5.09
CA ILE A 197 12.81 -3.02 -4.35
C ILE A 197 13.68 -2.38 -3.28
N ALA A 198 13.85 -1.08 -3.35
CA ALA A 198 14.65 -0.33 -2.38
C ALA A 198 13.94 0.93 -1.91
N VAL A 199 14.06 1.21 -0.61
CA VAL A 199 13.72 2.51 -0.03
C VAL A 199 15.02 3.26 0.19
N LYS A 200 15.24 4.30 -0.60
CA LYS A 200 16.48 5.09 -0.65
C LYS A 200 16.22 6.55 -0.35
N THR A 201 17.31 7.27 -0.08
CA THR A 201 17.29 8.73 -0.04
C THR A 201 16.97 9.31 -1.42
N PHE A 202 16.21 10.41 -1.42
CA PHE A 202 15.80 11.11 -2.64
C PHE A 202 16.80 12.21 -2.99
N GLU A 203 17.07 12.36 -4.27
CA GLU A 203 17.47 13.63 -4.82
C GLU A 203 16.28 14.59 -4.89
N PRO A 204 16.49 15.93 -4.89
CA PRO A 204 15.39 16.90 -4.95
C PRO A 204 14.39 16.67 -6.09
N MET A 205 14.88 16.22 -7.24
CA MET A 205 14.05 15.87 -8.40
C MET A 205 13.11 14.69 -8.11
N HIS A 206 13.56 13.69 -7.37
CA HIS A 206 12.73 12.54 -7.00
C HIS A 206 11.59 12.92 -6.06
N LEU A 207 11.80 13.93 -5.19
CA LEU A 207 10.72 14.43 -4.33
C LEU A 207 9.61 15.09 -5.14
N VAL A 208 9.98 15.93 -6.12
CA VAL A 208 8.99 16.56 -7.02
C VAL A 208 8.20 15.50 -7.76
N LEU A 209 8.89 14.50 -8.30
CA LEU A 209 8.26 13.37 -8.99
C LEU A 209 7.31 12.58 -8.07
N ALA A 210 7.73 12.28 -6.84
CA ALA A 210 6.90 11.58 -5.86
C ALA A 210 5.62 12.36 -5.54
N LEU A 211 5.72 13.69 -5.39
CA LEU A 211 4.57 14.57 -5.12
C LEU A 211 3.55 14.57 -6.27
N THR A 212 4.00 14.40 -7.51
CA THR A 212 3.11 14.28 -8.67
C THR A 212 2.15 13.10 -8.56
N TYR A 213 2.63 11.98 -8.00
CA TYR A 213 1.86 10.74 -7.89
C TYR A 213 1.11 10.56 -6.57
N VAL A 214 1.42 11.40 -5.56
CA VAL A 214 0.88 11.23 -4.21
C VAL A 214 -0.64 11.24 -4.16
N ILE A 215 -1.29 12.09 -4.97
CA ILE A 215 -2.75 12.22 -4.99
C ILE A 215 -3.40 10.93 -5.48
N GLY A 216 -2.90 10.35 -6.58
CA GLY A 216 -3.44 9.12 -7.14
C GLY A 216 -3.35 7.95 -6.16
N PHE A 217 -2.18 7.76 -5.55
CA PHE A 217 -2.00 6.70 -4.55
C PHE A 217 -2.76 7.00 -3.26
N ALA A 218 -2.90 8.25 -2.83
CA ALA A 218 -3.71 8.60 -1.66
C ALA A 218 -5.17 8.20 -1.85
N VAL A 219 -5.76 8.44 -3.03
CA VAL A 219 -7.12 8.01 -3.35
C VAL A 219 -7.25 6.48 -3.25
N PHE A 220 -6.28 5.74 -3.79
CA PHE A 220 -6.25 4.28 -3.69
C PHE A 220 -6.19 3.80 -2.24
N TYR A 221 -5.24 4.29 -1.45
CA TYR A 221 -5.07 3.85 -0.06
C TYR A 221 -6.22 4.26 0.85
N ILE A 222 -6.82 5.45 0.64
CA ILE A 222 -8.03 5.87 1.36
C ILE A 222 -9.20 4.94 1.02
N GLY A 223 -9.42 4.64 -0.26
CA GLY A 223 -10.44 3.70 -0.69
C GLY A 223 -10.25 2.31 -0.09
N ASN A 224 -9.04 1.76 -0.17
CA ASN A 224 -8.72 0.45 0.40
C ASN A 224 -8.91 0.42 1.93
N SER A 225 -8.52 1.48 2.63
CA SER A 225 -8.76 1.63 4.07
C SER A 225 -10.25 1.67 4.41
N LEU A 226 -11.05 2.37 3.59
CA LEU A 226 -12.50 2.40 3.74
C LEU A 226 -13.11 1.00 3.63
N PHE A 227 -12.74 0.22 2.62
CA PHE A 227 -13.24 -1.16 2.45
C PHE A 227 -12.86 -2.05 3.62
N THR A 228 -11.61 -2.01 4.03
CA THR A 228 -11.10 -2.84 5.13
C THR A 228 -11.80 -2.52 6.44
N ASN A 229 -11.90 -1.24 6.78
CA ASN A 229 -12.47 -0.83 8.06
C ASN A 229 -14.00 -1.00 8.11
N SER A 230 -14.70 -0.80 7.01
CA SER A 230 -16.15 -0.96 6.97
C SER A 230 -16.62 -2.42 6.99
N ASN A 231 -15.72 -3.35 6.67
CA ASN A 231 -16.04 -4.79 6.65
C ASN A 231 -15.60 -5.55 7.91
N ARG A 232 -15.25 -4.85 8.96
CA ARG A 232 -14.98 -5.47 10.28
C ARG A 232 -16.25 -6.05 10.88
N ILE A 233 -16.15 -7.30 11.36
CA ILE A 233 -17.27 -8.03 11.96
C ILE A 233 -17.14 -8.02 13.48
N GLU A 234 -18.25 -7.79 14.17
CA GLU A 234 -18.34 -7.89 15.62
C GLU A 234 -18.04 -9.33 16.09
N GLY A 235 -17.25 -9.43 17.17
CA GLY A 235 -16.80 -10.71 17.70
C GLY A 235 -15.62 -11.37 16.96
N TRP A 236 -15.18 -10.81 15.83
CA TRP A 236 -13.95 -11.28 15.18
C TRP A 236 -12.70 -10.66 15.83
N ALA A 237 -11.71 -11.49 16.07
CA ALA A 237 -10.39 -11.00 16.48
C ALA A 237 -9.76 -10.18 15.37
N GLU A 238 -9.06 -9.10 15.72
CA GLU A 238 -8.45 -8.17 14.75
C GLU A 238 -7.51 -8.87 13.74
N TRP A 239 -6.78 -9.90 14.18
CA TRP A 239 -5.91 -10.65 13.27
C TRP A 239 -6.67 -11.37 12.15
N LYS A 240 -7.91 -11.82 12.40
CA LYS A 240 -8.76 -12.45 11.36
C LYS A 240 -9.19 -11.44 10.31
N VAL A 241 -9.53 -10.22 10.74
CA VAL A 241 -9.89 -9.13 9.82
C VAL A 241 -8.68 -8.74 8.96
N LEU A 242 -7.51 -8.60 9.58
CA LEU A 242 -6.27 -8.32 8.88
C LEU A 242 -5.93 -9.42 7.86
N LEU A 243 -6.05 -10.68 8.27
CA LEU A 243 -5.78 -11.83 7.41
C LEU A 243 -6.70 -11.84 6.18
N VAL A 244 -8.01 -11.63 6.36
CA VAL A 244 -8.97 -11.56 5.24
C VAL A 244 -8.63 -10.40 4.30
N SER A 245 -8.30 -9.23 4.84
CA SER A 245 -7.90 -8.06 4.04
C SER A 245 -6.59 -8.31 3.28
N CYS A 246 -5.61 -8.94 3.93
CA CYS A 246 -4.34 -9.29 3.29
C CYS A 246 -4.52 -10.36 2.21
N ILE A 247 -5.35 -11.39 2.44
CA ILE A 247 -5.61 -12.43 1.44
C ILE A 247 -6.19 -11.83 0.17
N GLY A 248 -7.15 -10.92 0.28
CA GLY A 248 -7.72 -10.23 -0.89
C GLY A 248 -6.67 -9.52 -1.74
N ASN A 249 -5.77 -8.78 -1.09
CA ASN A 249 -4.68 -8.08 -1.78
C ASN A 249 -3.60 -9.05 -2.31
N ILE A 250 -3.20 -10.05 -1.51
CA ILE A 250 -2.17 -11.03 -1.90
C ILE A 250 -2.65 -11.90 -3.07
N LEU A 251 -3.89 -12.37 -3.05
CA LEU A 251 -4.44 -13.19 -4.13
C LEU A 251 -4.42 -12.43 -5.46
N GLY A 252 -4.80 -11.15 -5.46
CA GLY A 252 -4.74 -10.30 -6.65
C GLY A 252 -3.32 -10.27 -7.24
N ILE A 253 -2.32 -9.94 -6.42
CA ILE A 253 -0.92 -9.88 -6.83
C ILE A 253 -0.39 -11.27 -7.23
N SER A 254 -0.74 -12.33 -6.48
CA SER A 254 -0.29 -13.69 -6.79
C SER A 254 -0.81 -14.19 -8.14
N ILE A 255 -2.05 -13.88 -8.48
CA ILE A 255 -2.64 -14.20 -9.78
C ILE A 255 -1.88 -13.45 -10.90
N ILE A 256 -1.58 -12.16 -10.70
CA ILE A 256 -0.80 -11.37 -11.65
C ILE A 256 0.57 -12.01 -11.89
N ILE A 257 1.30 -12.33 -10.82
CA ILE A 257 2.62 -12.96 -10.91
C ILE A 257 2.51 -14.31 -11.63
N ALA A 258 1.52 -15.13 -11.31
CA ALA A 258 1.31 -16.42 -11.96
C ALA A 258 1.09 -16.26 -13.48
N PHE A 259 0.31 -15.27 -13.91
CA PHE A 259 0.09 -15.01 -15.34
C PHE A 259 1.31 -14.49 -16.08
N GLN A 260 2.26 -13.86 -15.42
CA GLN A 260 3.50 -13.40 -16.04
C GLN A 260 4.50 -14.53 -16.30
N TYR A 261 4.35 -15.70 -15.65
CA TYR A 261 5.23 -16.85 -15.78
C TYR A 261 4.62 -18.04 -16.55
N ILE A 262 3.41 -17.91 -17.05
CA ILE A 262 2.75 -18.86 -17.96
C ILE A 262 2.77 -18.33 -19.40
#